data_a2ead0c154168df8e733b58d3f2fea48
#
_entry.id   a2ead0c154168df8e733b58d3f2fea48
#
_cell.length_a   1.000
_cell.length_b   1.000
_cell.length_c   1.000
_cell.angle_alpha   90.00
_cell.angle_beta   90.00
_cell.angle_gamma   90.00
#
_symmetry.space_group_name_H-M   'P 1'
#
loop_
_entity.id
_entity.type
_entity.pdbx_description
1 polymer ?
#
loop_
_entity_poly.entity_id
_entity_poly.type
_entity_poly.pdbx_seq_one_letter_code
_entity_poly.pdbx_strand_id
1 'polypeptide(L)'
;KDTEMPVNNLVYALATPNQIGDTSWIRPGKVAWDWWNDWNLKGVDFKAGINTRTYQYYIDFAAKNHIPYVVLDEGWYDSNKADIMNPIADIDLQGLIDYGKAKGVSIVLWTVFNVLDEHLVEACEKYTKMGIAGWKIDFLDRNDQTAVEMAERLAKTCAQYQLFVDYHGYFTPTGMNRTYPNILNYEGVFGMEEARWAKKDTDMPRYDVTFPFIRMMAGNVDFTPGALRNGTRENWVECYQNPVSMGTRCHQLACYVVHDSPFTMLCDAPTNY
;
A
#
# COMPACT_ATOMS: atom_id res chain seq x y z
N LYS A 1 -18.86 15.88 21.64
CA LYS A 1 -18.27 16.87 20.72
C LYS A 1 -16.90 16.42 20.23
N ASP A 2 -15.96 16.09 21.13
CA ASP A 2 -14.60 15.69 20.72
C ASP A 2 -14.58 14.31 20.05
N THR A 3 -15.51 13.44 20.39
CA THR A 3 -15.70 12.11 19.77
C THR A 3 -16.43 12.15 18.44
N GLU A 4 -17.07 13.26 18.09
CA GLU A 4 -17.78 13.43 16.81
C GLU A 4 -16.84 13.92 15.69
N MET A 5 -15.71 14.56 16.03
CA MET A 5 -14.76 15.10 15.07
C MET A 5 -14.17 14.03 14.14
N PRO A 6 -13.74 12.86 14.65
CA PRO A 6 -13.13 11.83 13.79
C PRO A 6 -14.10 11.21 12.78
N VAL A 7 -15.38 11.35 12.96
CA VAL A 7 -16.42 10.77 12.09
C VAL A 7 -17.13 11.79 11.21
N ASN A 8 -16.63 13.04 11.15
CA ASN A 8 -17.22 14.04 10.26
C ASN A 8 -16.81 13.79 8.79
N ASN A 9 -17.68 14.24 7.89
CA ASN A 9 -17.47 14.10 6.44
C ASN A 9 -17.22 15.44 5.73
N LEU A 10 -16.78 16.46 6.47
CA LEU A 10 -16.64 17.83 5.95
C LEU A 10 -15.71 17.88 4.73
N VAL A 11 -14.57 17.17 4.79
CA VAL A 11 -13.60 17.11 3.69
C VAL A 11 -14.26 16.57 2.42
N TYR A 12 -15.03 15.49 2.54
CA TYR A 12 -15.78 14.92 1.42
C TYR A 12 -16.91 15.85 0.95
N ALA A 13 -17.62 16.48 1.88
CA ALA A 13 -18.73 17.38 1.53
C ALA A 13 -18.27 18.60 0.71
N LEU A 14 -17.05 19.09 0.97
CA LEU A 14 -16.45 20.21 0.25
C LEU A 14 -15.74 19.81 -1.06
N ALA A 15 -15.38 18.56 -1.21
CA ALA A 15 -14.67 18.07 -2.40
C ALA A 15 -15.58 18.03 -3.63
N THR A 16 -15.00 18.16 -4.80
CA THR A 16 -15.70 18.04 -6.10
C THR A 16 -16.34 16.63 -6.22
N PRO A 17 -17.57 16.53 -6.74
CA PRO A 17 -18.19 15.24 -7.01
C PRO A 17 -17.41 14.37 -8.00
N ASN A 18 -17.69 13.06 -7.98
CA ASN A 18 -17.06 12.07 -8.86
C ASN A 18 -16.97 12.54 -10.31
N GLN A 19 -15.76 12.50 -10.87
CA GLN A 19 -15.41 12.92 -12.22
C GLN A 19 -15.08 11.75 -13.15
N ILE A 20 -15.02 10.51 -12.64
CA ILE A 20 -14.65 9.33 -13.46
C ILE A 20 -15.87 8.53 -13.93
N GLY A 21 -17.08 8.85 -13.43
CA GLY A 21 -18.32 8.19 -13.84
C GLY A 21 -18.46 6.79 -13.24
N ASP A 22 -18.30 5.74 -14.04
CA ASP A 22 -18.41 4.34 -13.58
C ASP A 22 -17.29 3.96 -12.62
N THR A 23 -17.67 3.47 -11.44
CA THR A 23 -16.77 3.02 -10.38
C THR A 23 -16.92 1.51 -10.08
N SER A 24 -17.71 0.79 -10.86
CA SER A 24 -18.02 -0.63 -10.62
C SER A 24 -16.79 -1.56 -10.70
N TRP A 25 -15.73 -1.12 -11.36
CA TRP A 25 -14.45 -1.82 -11.46
C TRP A 25 -13.54 -1.64 -10.23
N ILE A 26 -13.81 -0.63 -9.38
CA ILE A 26 -13.03 -0.34 -8.17
C ILE A 26 -13.48 -1.29 -7.08
N ARG A 27 -12.55 -2.09 -6.55
CA ARG A 27 -12.84 -3.05 -5.50
C ARG A 27 -11.89 -2.86 -4.33
N PRO A 28 -12.38 -2.41 -3.17
CA PRO A 28 -11.62 -2.44 -1.92
C PRO A 28 -11.22 -3.87 -1.53
N GLY A 29 -10.12 -4.01 -0.82
CA GLY A 29 -9.70 -5.33 -0.36
C GLY A 29 -8.41 -5.32 0.44
N LYS A 30 -8.11 -6.49 1.02
CA LYS A 30 -6.82 -6.72 1.69
C LYS A 30 -5.73 -7.01 0.67
N VAL A 31 -4.50 -6.80 1.09
CA VAL A 31 -3.31 -6.93 0.25
C VAL A 31 -2.25 -7.75 0.98
N ALA A 32 -1.68 -8.74 0.33
CA ALA A 32 -0.44 -9.35 0.80
C ALA A 32 0.74 -8.49 0.30
N TRP A 33 1.54 -7.99 1.24
CA TRP A 33 2.58 -7.01 0.99
C TRP A 33 3.94 -7.50 1.47
N ASP A 34 4.98 -7.25 0.70
CA ASP A 34 6.29 -7.87 0.80
C ASP A 34 7.37 -7.00 1.48
N TRP A 35 7.27 -5.68 1.36
CA TRP A 35 8.35 -4.76 1.69
C TRP A 35 8.68 -4.73 3.20
N TRP A 36 7.66 -4.61 4.08
CA TRP A 36 7.91 -4.50 5.52
C TRP A 36 8.64 -5.71 6.08
N ASN A 37 8.29 -6.90 5.62
CA ASN A 37 8.89 -8.15 6.10
C ASN A 37 10.19 -8.53 5.39
N ASP A 38 10.70 -7.68 4.48
CA ASP A 38 11.95 -7.87 3.74
C ASP A 38 11.96 -9.18 2.93
N TRP A 39 10.83 -9.52 2.31
CA TRP A 39 10.64 -10.77 1.54
C TRP A 39 11.02 -12.04 2.32
N ASN A 40 10.97 -12.03 3.67
CA ASN A 40 11.44 -13.09 4.54
C ASN A 40 10.46 -14.27 4.63
N LEU A 41 10.44 -15.12 3.61
CA LEU A 41 9.76 -16.42 3.69
C LEU A 41 10.64 -17.44 4.42
N LYS A 42 10.05 -18.20 5.35
CA LYS A 42 10.74 -19.25 6.10
C LYS A 42 10.20 -20.63 5.70
N GLY A 43 11.09 -21.63 5.73
CA GLY A 43 10.70 -23.03 5.43
C GLY A 43 10.38 -23.29 3.96
N VAL A 44 10.82 -22.43 3.04
CA VAL A 44 10.69 -22.60 1.59
C VAL A 44 11.95 -23.28 1.02
N ASP A 45 11.81 -23.94 -0.11
CA ASP A 45 12.89 -24.69 -0.80
C ASP A 45 13.66 -23.85 -1.85
N PHE A 46 13.52 -22.52 -1.76
CA PHE A 46 14.17 -21.57 -2.64
C PHE A 46 14.69 -20.35 -1.87
N LYS A 47 15.55 -19.57 -2.48
CA LYS A 47 16.01 -18.29 -1.91
C LYS A 47 14.89 -17.25 -2.06
N ALA A 48 14.31 -16.84 -0.93
CA ALA A 48 13.36 -15.73 -0.89
C ALA A 48 14.05 -14.39 -1.21
N GLY A 49 13.28 -13.44 -1.73
CA GLY A 49 13.75 -12.12 -2.17
C GLY A 49 12.90 -11.61 -3.31
N ILE A 50 13.38 -10.58 -4.01
CA ILE A 50 12.66 -9.98 -5.15
C ILE A 50 12.85 -10.90 -6.37
N ASN A 51 12.01 -11.91 -6.49
CA ASN A 51 12.02 -12.86 -7.60
C ASN A 51 10.67 -13.53 -7.81
N THR A 52 10.46 -14.08 -8.99
CA THR A 52 9.20 -14.72 -9.42
C THR A 52 8.69 -15.78 -8.43
N ARG A 53 9.57 -16.65 -7.89
CA ARG A 53 9.14 -17.72 -6.95
C ARG A 53 8.60 -17.16 -5.64
N THR A 54 9.20 -16.11 -5.12
CA THR A 54 8.71 -15.43 -3.92
C THR A 54 7.31 -14.89 -4.16
N TYR A 55 7.07 -14.18 -5.25
CA TYR A 55 5.74 -13.62 -5.53
C TYR A 55 4.70 -14.68 -5.88
N GLN A 56 5.08 -15.81 -6.49
CA GLN A 56 4.17 -16.96 -6.61
C GLN A 56 3.71 -17.46 -5.24
N TYR A 57 4.61 -17.51 -4.25
CA TYR A 57 4.25 -17.89 -2.88
C TYR A 57 3.27 -16.89 -2.24
N TYR A 58 3.49 -15.57 -2.44
CA TYR A 58 2.55 -14.53 -1.98
C TYR A 58 1.19 -14.66 -2.65
N ILE A 59 1.15 -14.95 -3.94
CA ILE A 59 -0.11 -15.17 -4.68
C ILE A 59 -0.83 -16.42 -4.15
N ASP A 60 -0.13 -17.53 -3.88
CA ASP A 60 -0.72 -18.74 -3.32
C ASP A 60 -1.30 -18.50 -1.92
N PHE A 61 -0.58 -17.77 -1.08
CA PHE A 61 -1.05 -17.35 0.23
C PHE A 61 -2.30 -16.46 0.11
N ALA A 62 -2.27 -15.48 -0.77
CA ALA A 62 -3.38 -14.56 -1.00
C ALA A 62 -4.64 -15.32 -1.47
N ALA A 63 -4.50 -16.20 -2.46
CA ALA A 63 -5.58 -17.03 -2.98
C ALA A 63 -6.19 -17.94 -1.89
N LYS A 64 -5.35 -18.62 -1.12
CA LYS A 64 -5.77 -19.49 -0.02
C LYS A 64 -6.57 -18.75 1.05
N ASN A 65 -6.24 -17.49 1.30
CA ASN A 65 -6.84 -16.68 2.36
C ASN A 65 -7.87 -15.66 1.85
N HIS A 66 -8.29 -15.78 0.59
CA HIS A 66 -9.26 -14.87 -0.04
C HIS A 66 -8.84 -13.40 0.00
N ILE A 67 -7.53 -13.15 -0.14
CA ILE A 67 -6.93 -11.82 -0.26
C ILE A 67 -6.88 -11.48 -1.75
N PRO A 68 -7.56 -10.42 -2.20
CA PRO A 68 -7.70 -10.15 -3.63
C PRO A 68 -6.45 -9.57 -4.30
N TYR A 69 -5.48 -9.09 -3.53
CA TYR A 69 -4.32 -8.35 -4.07
C TYR A 69 -2.99 -8.81 -3.50
N VAL A 70 -1.96 -8.72 -4.36
CA VAL A 70 -0.54 -8.76 -3.98
C VAL A 70 0.12 -7.51 -4.55
N VAL A 71 0.86 -6.77 -3.72
CA VAL A 71 1.73 -5.68 -4.19
C VAL A 71 3.11 -6.26 -4.49
N LEU A 72 3.67 -5.93 -5.64
CA LEU A 72 5.10 -5.97 -5.88
C LEU A 72 5.65 -4.59 -5.53
N ASP A 73 6.27 -4.47 -4.36
CA ASP A 73 6.81 -3.21 -3.85
C ASP A 73 8.17 -2.86 -4.47
N GLU A 74 8.90 -1.92 -3.94
CA GLU A 74 10.18 -1.44 -4.48
C GLU A 74 11.11 -2.58 -4.89
N GLY A 75 11.68 -2.48 -6.09
CA GLY A 75 12.69 -3.41 -6.59
C GLY A 75 12.23 -4.35 -7.71
N TRP A 76 10.94 -4.37 -8.09
CA TRP A 76 10.50 -5.14 -9.26
C TRP A 76 11.00 -4.56 -10.59
N TYR A 77 11.41 -3.29 -10.60
CA TYR A 77 12.15 -2.64 -11.69
C TYR A 77 13.43 -1.99 -11.13
N ASP A 78 14.37 -1.58 -11.98
CA ASP A 78 15.62 -0.93 -11.56
C ASP A 78 15.36 0.54 -11.16
N SER A 79 15.12 0.77 -9.86
CA SER A 79 14.82 2.09 -9.31
C SER A 79 15.98 3.09 -9.53
N ASN A 80 17.24 2.61 -9.58
CA ASN A 80 18.40 3.49 -9.84
C ASN A 80 18.41 4.07 -11.26
N LYS A 81 17.76 3.39 -12.19
CA LYS A 81 17.60 3.85 -13.58
C LYS A 81 16.24 4.48 -13.85
N ALA A 82 15.35 4.47 -12.86
CA ALA A 82 13.95 4.87 -13.03
C ALA A 82 13.25 4.14 -14.21
N ASP A 83 13.68 2.90 -14.51
CA ASP A 83 13.21 2.13 -15.66
C ASP A 83 11.90 1.40 -15.36
N ILE A 84 10.85 2.16 -15.08
CA ILE A 84 9.52 1.62 -14.80
C ILE A 84 8.97 0.78 -15.97
N MET A 85 9.51 0.94 -17.17
CA MET A 85 9.01 0.21 -18.34
C MET A 85 9.52 -1.23 -18.42
N ASN A 86 10.54 -1.61 -17.65
CA ASN A 86 11.13 -2.94 -17.71
C ASN A 86 11.28 -3.57 -16.32
N PRO A 87 10.63 -4.71 -16.06
CA PRO A 87 10.91 -5.46 -14.84
C PRO A 87 12.37 -5.97 -14.83
N ILE A 88 12.93 -6.19 -13.64
CA ILE A 88 14.25 -6.82 -13.51
C ILE A 88 14.20 -8.27 -14.02
N ALA A 89 15.37 -8.83 -14.39
CA ALA A 89 15.46 -10.15 -14.99
C ALA A 89 14.94 -11.30 -14.11
N ASP A 90 14.94 -11.12 -12.78
CA ASP A 90 14.45 -12.14 -11.83
C ASP A 90 12.91 -12.14 -11.70
N ILE A 91 12.20 -11.19 -12.34
CA ILE A 91 10.75 -11.04 -12.30
C ILE A 91 10.14 -11.33 -13.68
N ASP A 92 9.45 -12.46 -13.80
CA ASP A 92 8.52 -12.73 -14.88
C ASP A 92 7.16 -12.09 -14.57
N LEU A 93 7.05 -10.79 -14.84
CA LEU A 93 5.88 -10.02 -14.45
C LEU A 93 4.60 -10.50 -15.15
N GLN A 94 4.65 -10.82 -16.46
CA GLN A 94 3.47 -11.33 -17.16
C GLN A 94 3.05 -12.69 -16.61
N GLY A 95 4.02 -13.58 -16.37
CA GLY A 95 3.75 -14.89 -15.76
C GLY A 95 3.13 -14.77 -14.37
N LEU A 96 3.55 -13.79 -13.55
CA LEU A 96 2.95 -13.52 -12.23
C LEU A 96 1.52 -12.99 -12.34
N ILE A 97 1.25 -12.08 -13.26
CA ILE A 97 -0.09 -11.54 -13.51
C ILE A 97 -1.05 -12.66 -13.95
N ASP A 98 -0.64 -13.49 -14.90
CA ASP A 98 -1.44 -14.62 -15.40
C ASP A 98 -1.67 -15.67 -14.31
N TYR A 99 -0.65 -15.96 -13.49
CA TYR A 99 -0.74 -16.86 -12.36
C TYR A 99 -1.71 -16.35 -11.29
N GLY A 100 -1.63 -15.07 -10.94
CA GLY A 100 -2.56 -14.42 -10.01
C GLY A 100 -3.98 -14.43 -10.52
N LYS A 101 -4.18 -14.04 -11.78
CA LYS A 101 -5.49 -14.03 -12.43
C LYS A 101 -6.16 -15.42 -12.42
N ALA A 102 -5.40 -16.48 -12.69
CA ALA A 102 -5.91 -17.87 -12.64
C ALA A 102 -6.37 -18.27 -11.23
N LYS A 103 -5.90 -17.59 -10.18
CA LYS A 103 -6.23 -17.86 -8.78
C LYS A 103 -7.16 -16.81 -8.15
N GLY A 104 -7.62 -15.82 -8.93
CA GLY A 104 -8.48 -14.74 -8.45
C GLY A 104 -7.73 -13.67 -7.63
N VAL A 105 -6.42 -13.55 -7.81
CA VAL A 105 -5.56 -12.56 -7.16
C VAL A 105 -5.04 -11.58 -8.21
N SER A 106 -5.18 -10.29 -7.96
CA SER A 106 -4.69 -9.23 -8.85
C SER A 106 -3.37 -8.66 -8.35
N ILE A 107 -2.53 -8.24 -9.29
CA ILE A 107 -1.23 -7.63 -9.00
C ILE A 107 -1.36 -6.12 -9.00
N VAL A 108 -0.71 -5.48 -8.02
CA VAL A 108 -0.51 -4.04 -7.88
C VAL A 108 0.99 -3.78 -7.94
N LEU A 109 1.40 -2.74 -8.62
CA LEU A 109 2.81 -2.40 -8.78
C LEU A 109 3.14 -1.13 -8.01
N TRP A 110 4.29 -1.13 -7.36
CA TRP A 110 4.86 0.05 -6.72
C TRP A 110 5.63 0.91 -7.72
N THR A 111 5.63 2.22 -7.51
CA THR A 111 6.47 3.16 -8.26
C THR A 111 6.64 4.48 -7.51
N VAL A 112 7.57 5.31 -7.96
CA VAL A 112 7.80 6.67 -7.47
C VAL A 112 6.95 7.67 -8.25
N PHE A 113 6.43 8.71 -7.58
CA PHE A 113 5.56 9.73 -8.18
C PHE A 113 6.11 10.35 -9.46
N ASN A 114 7.33 10.88 -9.43
CA ASN A 114 7.93 11.52 -10.60
C ASN A 114 8.23 10.52 -11.74
N VAL A 115 8.62 9.29 -11.40
CA VAL A 115 8.89 8.24 -12.38
C VAL A 115 7.61 7.85 -13.13
N LEU A 116 6.51 7.68 -12.41
CA LEU A 116 5.23 7.42 -13.09
C LEU A 116 4.75 8.61 -13.88
N ASP A 117 4.90 9.83 -13.37
CA ASP A 117 4.43 11.05 -14.04
C ASP A 117 5.14 11.28 -15.38
N GLU A 118 6.44 10.99 -15.46
CA GLU A 118 7.24 11.08 -16.70
C GLU A 118 6.77 10.07 -17.76
N HIS A 119 6.27 8.89 -17.36
CA HIS A 119 5.85 7.81 -18.26
C HIS A 119 4.35 7.50 -18.17
N LEU A 120 3.55 8.40 -17.63
CA LEU A 120 2.20 8.13 -17.13
C LEU A 120 1.29 7.39 -18.12
N VAL A 121 1.12 7.93 -19.30
CA VAL A 121 0.22 7.35 -20.33
C VAL A 121 0.76 6.01 -20.81
N GLU A 122 2.05 5.97 -21.14
CA GLU A 122 2.72 4.78 -21.67
C GLU A 122 2.72 3.62 -20.66
N ALA A 123 3.02 3.91 -19.39
CA ALA A 123 3.01 2.91 -18.32
C ALA A 123 1.59 2.40 -18.04
N CYS A 124 0.60 3.31 -17.94
CA CYS A 124 -0.79 2.90 -17.76
C CYS A 124 -1.27 2.03 -18.92
N GLU A 125 -0.99 2.41 -20.15
CA GLU A 125 -1.37 1.62 -21.34
C GLU A 125 -0.72 0.23 -21.34
N LYS A 126 0.59 0.17 -21.10
CA LYS A 126 1.34 -1.09 -21.06
C LYS A 126 0.80 -2.03 -19.99
N TYR A 127 0.76 -1.55 -18.75
CA TYR A 127 0.46 -2.42 -17.60
C TYR A 127 -1.01 -2.77 -17.46
N THR A 128 -1.93 -1.93 -17.96
CA THR A 128 -3.34 -2.32 -18.11
C THR A 128 -3.50 -3.46 -19.11
N LYS A 129 -2.79 -3.41 -20.24
CA LYS A 129 -2.79 -4.52 -21.22
C LYS A 129 -2.23 -5.82 -20.63
N MET A 130 -1.25 -5.73 -19.75
CA MET A 130 -0.72 -6.88 -19.02
C MET A 130 -1.71 -7.39 -17.97
N GLY A 131 -2.55 -6.53 -17.39
CA GLY A 131 -3.63 -6.92 -16.46
C GLY A 131 -3.38 -6.60 -15.00
N ILE A 132 -2.59 -5.57 -14.67
CA ILE A 132 -2.48 -5.09 -13.28
C ILE A 132 -3.78 -4.42 -12.83
N ALA A 133 -3.98 -4.32 -11.51
CA ALA A 133 -5.15 -3.68 -10.93
C ALA A 133 -4.93 -2.21 -10.55
N GLY A 134 -3.70 -1.81 -10.28
CA GLY A 134 -3.41 -0.44 -9.84
C GLY A 134 -1.95 -0.23 -9.47
N TRP A 135 -1.70 0.94 -8.90
CA TRP A 135 -0.39 1.41 -8.49
C TRP A 135 -0.36 1.77 -7.00
N LYS A 136 0.70 1.36 -6.29
CA LYS A 136 1.17 2.00 -5.07
C LYS A 136 2.20 3.05 -5.50
N ILE A 137 1.89 4.34 -5.29
CA ILE A 137 2.70 5.46 -5.78
C ILE A 137 3.32 6.17 -4.58
N ASP A 138 4.63 6.22 -4.52
CA ASP A 138 5.39 6.58 -3.34
C ASP A 138 6.32 7.79 -3.55
N PHE A 139 6.86 8.36 -2.45
CA PHE A 139 7.86 9.42 -2.43
C PHE A 139 7.42 10.72 -3.15
N LEU A 140 6.20 11.19 -2.90
CA LEU A 140 5.83 12.55 -3.31
C LEU A 140 6.61 13.61 -2.55
N ASP A 141 6.75 13.42 -1.22
CA ASP A 141 7.61 14.18 -0.29
C ASP A 141 7.47 15.72 -0.36
N ARG A 142 6.31 16.19 -0.82
CA ARG A 142 5.98 17.63 -0.88
C ARG A 142 4.46 17.80 -0.75
N ASN A 143 4.02 19.01 -0.39
CA ASN A 143 2.61 19.32 -0.12
C ASN A 143 2.19 20.68 -0.67
N ASP A 144 2.82 21.14 -1.73
CA ASP A 144 2.48 22.37 -2.43
C ASP A 144 1.49 22.14 -3.58
N GLN A 145 1.09 23.20 -4.25
CA GLN A 145 0.12 23.14 -5.34
C GLN A 145 0.58 22.20 -6.47
N THR A 146 1.86 22.19 -6.79
CA THR A 146 2.41 21.29 -7.85
C THR A 146 2.23 19.82 -7.47
N ALA A 147 2.41 19.47 -6.19
CA ALA A 147 2.16 18.11 -5.70
C ALA A 147 0.70 17.70 -5.81
N VAL A 148 -0.22 18.60 -5.47
CA VAL A 148 -1.67 18.35 -5.60
C VAL A 148 -2.06 18.16 -7.07
N GLU A 149 -1.59 19.01 -7.96
CA GLU A 149 -1.84 18.92 -9.41
C GLU A 149 -1.27 17.64 -10.01
N MET A 150 -0.09 17.21 -9.58
CA MET A 150 0.51 15.93 -9.98
C MET A 150 -0.36 14.75 -9.50
N ALA A 151 -0.73 14.70 -8.24
CA ALA A 151 -1.55 13.63 -7.69
C ALA A 151 -2.91 13.55 -8.40
N GLU A 152 -3.54 14.70 -8.67
CA GLU A 152 -4.80 14.74 -9.42
C GLU A 152 -4.63 14.21 -10.85
N ARG A 153 -3.57 14.63 -11.55
CA ARG A 153 -3.26 14.15 -12.89
C ARG A 153 -3.04 12.65 -12.95
N LEU A 154 -2.27 12.10 -11.98
CA LEU A 154 -2.03 10.66 -11.85
C LEU A 154 -3.35 9.89 -11.62
N ALA A 155 -4.15 10.31 -10.65
CA ALA A 155 -5.43 9.67 -10.35
C ALA A 155 -6.38 9.68 -11.55
N LYS A 156 -6.52 10.85 -12.19
CA LYS A 156 -7.37 11.03 -13.38
C LYS A 156 -6.94 10.15 -14.55
N THR A 157 -5.64 10.09 -14.81
CA THR A 157 -5.13 9.28 -15.93
C THR A 157 -5.24 7.80 -15.62
N CYS A 158 -4.86 7.35 -14.41
CA CYS A 158 -5.03 5.96 -13.99
C CYS A 158 -6.49 5.51 -14.10
N ALA A 159 -7.46 6.37 -13.74
CA ALA A 159 -8.89 6.07 -13.88
C ALA A 159 -9.32 5.80 -15.33
N GLN A 160 -8.75 6.49 -16.32
CA GLN A 160 -9.04 6.27 -17.74
C GLN A 160 -8.64 4.85 -18.20
N TYR A 161 -7.68 4.25 -17.52
CA TYR A 161 -7.19 2.89 -17.75
C TYR A 161 -7.75 1.87 -16.76
N GLN A 162 -8.73 2.27 -15.94
CA GLN A 162 -9.31 1.45 -14.87
C GLN A 162 -8.25 0.91 -13.87
N LEU A 163 -7.28 1.76 -13.54
CA LEU A 163 -6.28 1.49 -12.51
C LEU A 163 -6.57 2.30 -11.26
N PHE A 164 -6.61 1.64 -10.10
CA PHE A 164 -6.66 2.36 -8.83
C PHE A 164 -5.27 2.80 -8.38
N VAL A 165 -5.23 3.70 -7.41
CA VAL A 165 -3.99 4.20 -6.81
C VAL A 165 -4.07 4.18 -5.29
N ASP A 166 -2.93 3.91 -4.68
CA ASP A 166 -2.64 4.03 -3.26
C ASP A 166 -1.43 4.96 -3.12
N TYR A 167 -1.59 6.07 -2.38
CA TYR A 167 -0.58 7.12 -2.28
C TYR A 167 0.23 7.00 -1.00
N HIS A 168 1.55 6.79 -1.15
CA HIS A 168 2.55 6.78 -0.10
C HIS A 168 3.51 7.98 -0.20
N GLY A 169 4.28 8.26 0.86
CA GLY A 169 5.08 9.48 0.92
C GLY A 169 4.23 10.74 0.64
N TYR A 170 2.99 10.72 1.05
CA TYR A 170 1.94 11.65 0.67
C TYR A 170 1.41 12.41 1.89
N PHE A 171 0.91 13.62 1.68
CA PHE A 171 0.20 14.36 2.72
C PHE A 171 -1.19 13.78 3.01
N THR A 172 -1.89 14.32 4.01
CA THR A 172 -3.20 13.84 4.41
C THR A 172 -4.27 14.00 3.31
N PRO A 173 -5.29 13.14 3.24
CA PRO A 173 -6.39 13.25 2.29
C PRO A 173 -7.03 14.65 2.29
N THR A 174 -7.36 15.13 1.10
CA THR A 174 -8.01 16.44 0.86
C THR A 174 -9.42 16.29 0.28
N GLY A 175 -9.96 15.07 0.25
CA GLY A 175 -11.24 14.78 -0.40
C GLY A 175 -11.10 14.43 -1.89
N MET A 176 -9.88 14.36 -2.42
CA MET A 176 -9.63 14.03 -3.83
C MET A 176 -10.20 12.65 -4.21
N ASN A 177 -10.25 11.71 -3.27
CA ASN A 177 -10.87 10.39 -3.47
C ASN A 177 -12.41 10.43 -3.63
N ARG A 178 -13.07 11.53 -3.35
CA ARG A 178 -14.45 11.75 -3.78
C ARG A 178 -14.51 12.11 -5.25
N THR A 179 -13.58 12.94 -5.72
CA THR A 179 -13.47 13.38 -7.11
C THR A 179 -13.00 12.25 -8.01
N TYR A 180 -12.00 11.50 -7.53
CA TYR A 180 -11.39 10.34 -8.18
C TYR A 180 -11.48 9.12 -7.26
N PRO A 181 -12.62 8.40 -7.26
CA PRO A 181 -12.84 7.24 -6.38
C PRO A 181 -11.85 6.07 -6.60
N ASN A 182 -11.06 6.09 -7.65
CA ASN A 182 -9.96 5.17 -7.85
C ASN A 182 -8.75 5.42 -6.94
N ILE A 183 -8.71 6.51 -6.18
CA ILE A 183 -7.77 6.68 -5.08
C ILE A 183 -8.32 5.86 -3.90
N LEU A 184 -7.79 4.67 -3.70
CA LEU A 184 -8.25 3.78 -2.64
C LEU A 184 -7.71 4.17 -1.27
N ASN A 185 -6.44 4.58 -1.21
CA ASN A 185 -5.82 4.83 0.08
C ASN A 185 -4.75 5.93 0.04
N TYR A 186 -4.35 6.36 1.23
CA TYR A 186 -3.30 7.36 1.46
C TYR A 186 -2.53 6.99 2.72
N GLU A 187 -1.21 7.09 2.68
CA GLU A 187 -0.39 6.94 3.87
C GLU A 187 -0.49 8.19 4.77
N GLY A 188 0.39 9.14 4.60
CA GLY A 188 0.46 10.38 5.39
C GLY A 188 0.40 10.15 6.90
N VAL A 189 1.06 9.10 7.42
CA VAL A 189 1.02 8.67 8.81
C VAL A 189 2.36 8.05 9.19
N PHE A 190 2.70 8.07 10.47
CA PHE A 190 3.80 7.27 11.03
C PHE A 190 3.31 5.82 11.16
N GLY A 191 3.34 5.08 10.03
CA GLY A 191 2.77 3.75 9.90
C GLY A 191 3.64 2.63 10.45
N MET A 192 3.23 1.39 10.19
CA MET A 192 3.97 0.19 10.63
C MET A 192 5.37 0.12 10.01
N GLU A 193 5.60 0.76 8.88
CA GLU A 193 6.91 0.86 8.22
C GLU A 193 7.98 1.40 9.17
N GLU A 194 7.64 2.36 9.99
CA GLU A 194 8.54 3.00 10.95
C GLU A 194 9.11 2.03 12.00
N ALA A 195 8.46 0.89 12.24
CA ALA A 195 9.01 -0.15 13.11
C ALA A 195 10.35 -0.74 12.62
N ARG A 196 10.71 -0.51 11.36
CA ARG A 196 12.00 -0.95 10.81
C ARG A 196 13.19 -0.13 11.30
N TRP A 197 12.94 1.16 11.66
CA TRP A 197 14.01 2.12 12.02
C TRP A 197 13.64 3.09 13.16
N ALA A 198 12.47 2.98 13.76
CA ALA A 198 12.06 3.87 14.84
C ALA A 198 12.99 3.76 16.05
N LYS A 199 13.15 4.86 16.77
CA LYS A 199 13.93 4.87 17.99
C LYS A 199 13.25 4.08 19.10
N LYS A 200 14.05 3.46 19.99
CA LYS A 200 13.57 2.62 21.09
C LYS A 200 12.63 3.34 22.07
N ASP A 201 12.74 4.65 22.19
CA ASP A 201 11.87 5.47 23.05
C ASP A 201 10.54 5.86 22.41
N THR A 202 10.32 5.52 21.14
CA THR A 202 9.05 5.71 20.45
C THR A 202 7.98 4.81 21.07
N ASP A 203 6.88 5.40 21.53
CA ASP A 203 5.73 4.66 22.08
C ASP A 203 4.75 4.34 20.97
N MET A 204 5.07 3.32 20.15
CA MET A 204 4.25 2.93 18.99
C MET A 204 2.83 2.52 19.39
N PRO A 205 2.60 1.68 20.41
CA PRO A 205 1.25 1.30 20.79
C PRO A 205 0.38 2.49 21.22
N ARG A 206 0.97 3.49 21.86
CA ARG A 206 0.25 4.72 22.23
C ARG A 206 -0.04 5.56 20.98
N TYR A 207 0.90 5.64 20.08
CA TYR A 207 0.72 6.36 18.82
C TYR A 207 -0.42 5.74 18.01
N ASP A 208 -0.45 4.41 17.85
CA ASP A 208 -1.43 3.67 17.05
C ASP A 208 -2.88 3.90 17.50
N VAL A 209 -3.10 4.17 18.80
CA VAL A 209 -4.43 4.47 19.34
C VAL A 209 -4.73 5.98 19.45
N THR A 210 -3.76 6.83 19.17
CA THR A 210 -3.88 8.29 19.29
C THR A 210 -4.02 8.96 17.93
N PHE A 211 -3.24 8.53 16.93
CA PHE A 211 -3.23 9.17 15.63
C PHE A 211 -4.60 9.16 14.91
N PRO A 212 -5.50 8.17 15.10
CA PRO A 212 -6.81 8.20 14.46
C PRO A 212 -7.60 9.47 14.76
N PHE A 213 -7.48 10.01 15.97
CA PHE A 213 -8.14 11.25 16.40
C PHE A 213 -7.53 12.52 15.78
N ILE A 214 -6.44 12.39 15.05
CA ILE A 214 -5.75 13.49 14.38
C ILE A 214 -5.76 13.26 12.87
N ARG A 215 -5.11 12.19 12.41
CA ARG A 215 -4.89 11.90 11.00
C ARG A 215 -6.16 11.43 10.27
N MET A 216 -6.96 10.56 10.90
CA MET A 216 -8.15 10.01 10.26
C MET A 216 -9.34 10.99 10.24
N MET A 217 -9.22 12.16 10.87
CA MET A 217 -10.15 13.27 10.64
C MET A 217 -10.15 13.75 9.18
N ALA A 218 -9.05 13.55 8.45
CA ALA A 218 -8.94 13.87 7.03
C ALA A 218 -9.45 12.75 6.11
N GLY A 219 -9.64 11.54 6.63
CA GLY A 219 -10.09 10.37 5.86
C GLY A 219 -9.30 9.10 6.17
N ASN A 220 -9.47 8.09 5.33
CA ASN A 220 -8.82 6.78 5.42
C ASN A 220 -7.29 6.84 5.46
N VAL A 221 -6.67 5.75 5.91
CA VAL A 221 -5.23 5.70 6.14
C VAL A 221 -4.65 4.34 5.77
N ASP A 222 -3.54 4.33 5.04
CA ASP A 222 -2.71 3.14 4.88
C ASP A 222 -1.66 3.08 5.98
N PHE A 223 -2.03 2.44 7.09
CA PHE A 223 -1.16 2.23 8.26
C PHE A 223 -0.26 1.01 8.11
N THR A 224 -0.55 0.13 7.18
CA THR A 224 0.18 -1.12 6.90
C THR A 224 0.28 -2.08 8.10
N PRO A 225 -0.82 -2.43 8.81
CA PRO A 225 -0.78 -3.27 10.00
C PRO A 225 -0.51 -4.74 9.71
N GLY A 226 -0.46 -5.56 10.78
CA GLY A 226 -0.54 -7.02 10.68
C GLY A 226 0.72 -7.76 11.13
N ALA A 227 1.68 -7.10 11.75
CA ALA A 227 2.87 -7.77 12.26
C ALA A 227 2.54 -8.82 13.32
N LEU A 228 2.87 -10.07 13.07
CA LEU A 228 2.70 -11.19 14.01
C LEU A 228 3.95 -11.47 14.85
N ARG A 229 5.10 -10.89 14.46
CA ARG A 229 6.29 -10.84 15.30
C ARG A 229 6.25 -9.58 16.14
N ASN A 230 6.18 -9.76 17.47
CA ASN A 230 5.97 -8.67 18.40
C ASN A 230 7.00 -8.71 19.53
N GLY A 231 7.43 -7.57 20.00
CA GLY A 231 8.25 -7.40 21.20
C GLY A 231 7.56 -6.52 22.23
N THR A 232 7.79 -6.79 23.53
CA THR A 232 7.40 -5.83 24.57
C THR A 232 8.27 -4.57 24.46
N ARG A 233 7.84 -3.47 25.07
CA ARG A 233 8.61 -2.22 25.04
C ARG A 233 10.06 -2.39 25.52
N GLU A 234 10.29 -3.27 26.48
CA GLU A 234 11.61 -3.56 27.05
C GLU A 234 12.50 -4.36 26.09
N ASN A 235 11.89 -5.27 25.32
CA ASN A 235 12.59 -6.23 24.45
C ASN A 235 12.55 -5.86 22.97
N TRP A 236 11.80 -4.83 22.60
CA TRP A 236 11.71 -4.39 21.23
C TRP A 236 13.01 -3.70 20.78
N VAL A 237 13.46 -4.05 19.59
CA VAL A 237 14.63 -3.46 18.93
C VAL A 237 14.27 -3.28 17.45
N GLU A 238 14.60 -2.13 16.92
CA GLU A 238 14.47 -1.87 15.48
C GLU A 238 15.36 -2.86 14.70
N CYS A 239 14.82 -3.38 13.60
CA CYS A 239 15.57 -4.25 12.71
C CYS A 239 15.03 -4.11 11.29
N TYR A 240 15.83 -3.54 10.41
CA TYR A 240 15.40 -3.24 9.05
C TYR A 240 15.08 -4.50 8.24
N GLN A 241 15.95 -5.53 8.29
CA GLN A 241 15.77 -6.77 7.52
C GLN A 241 14.88 -7.82 8.17
N ASN A 242 14.53 -7.66 9.44
CA ASN A 242 13.68 -8.62 10.15
C ASN A 242 12.81 -7.91 11.19
N PRO A 243 11.94 -7.02 10.74
CA PRO A 243 11.22 -6.11 11.62
C PRO A 243 10.27 -6.82 12.59
N VAL A 244 10.03 -6.16 13.71
CA VAL A 244 9.19 -6.63 14.81
C VAL A 244 8.34 -5.45 15.25
N SER A 245 7.04 -5.63 15.43
CA SER A 245 6.19 -4.58 16.01
C SER A 245 6.37 -4.48 17.51
N MET A 246 6.15 -3.30 18.08
CA MET A 246 6.03 -3.13 19.53
C MET A 246 4.59 -3.42 19.95
N GLY A 247 4.40 -4.23 21.00
CA GLY A 247 3.09 -4.56 21.53
C GLY A 247 2.69 -6.01 21.34
N THR A 248 1.49 -6.29 20.86
CA THR A 248 0.93 -7.65 20.76
C THR A 248 0.29 -7.93 19.40
N ARG A 249 0.13 -9.21 19.07
CA ARG A 249 -0.64 -9.66 17.90
C ARG A 249 -2.09 -9.16 17.93
N CYS A 250 -2.72 -9.19 19.12
CA CYS A 250 -4.08 -8.69 19.29
C CYS A 250 -4.18 -7.20 18.96
N HIS A 251 -3.17 -6.39 19.34
CA HIS A 251 -3.09 -4.99 18.97
C HIS A 251 -3.05 -4.83 17.45
N GLN A 252 -2.18 -5.56 16.76
CA GLN A 252 -2.06 -5.52 15.31
C GLN A 252 -3.35 -5.96 14.59
N LEU A 253 -4.05 -6.96 15.12
CA LEU A 253 -5.36 -7.36 14.59
C LEU A 253 -6.43 -6.29 14.81
N ALA A 254 -6.41 -5.62 15.96
CA ALA A 254 -7.34 -4.53 16.25
C ALA A 254 -7.18 -3.34 15.29
N CYS A 255 -5.98 -3.09 14.78
CA CYS A 255 -5.75 -2.05 13.79
C CYS A 255 -6.60 -2.22 12.53
N TYR A 256 -6.88 -3.47 12.10
CA TYR A 256 -7.79 -3.74 10.97
C TYR A 256 -9.25 -3.34 11.21
N VAL A 257 -9.63 -3.14 12.46
CA VAL A 257 -10.98 -2.72 12.86
C VAL A 257 -11.04 -1.21 13.13
N VAL A 258 -9.97 -0.69 13.72
CA VAL A 258 -9.91 0.71 14.19
C VAL A 258 -9.51 1.67 13.06
N HIS A 259 -8.62 1.23 12.16
CA HIS A 259 -8.13 2.07 11.07
C HIS A 259 -8.97 1.81 9.81
N ASP A 260 -9.71 2.83 9.35
CA ASP A 260 -10.44 2.77 8.08
C ASP A 260 -9.46 2.77 6.92
N SER A 261 -9.47 1.68 6.15
CA SER A 261 -8.53 1.46 5.05
C SER A 261 -9.17 0.58 3.97
N PRO A 262 -9.65 1.18 2.88
CA PRO A 262 -10.23 0.43 1.75
C PRO A 262 -9.23 -0.49 1.03
N PHE A 263 -7.95 -0.23 1.17
CA PHE A 263 -6.86 -1.03 0.62
C PHE A 263 -5.85 -1.32 1.73
N THR A 264 -6.08 -2.42 2.47
CA THR A 264 -5.40 -2.69 3.74
C THR A 264 -4.33 -3.75 3.58
N MET A 265 -3.09 -3.38 3.85
CA MET A 265 -1.94 -4.29 3.73
C MET A 265 -1.83 -5.24 4.92
N LEU A 266 -1.41 -6.48 4.65
CA LEU A 266 -0.87 -7.44 5.61
C LEU A 266 0.66 -7.33 5.51
N CYS A 267 1.28 -6.72 6.53
CA CYS A 267 2.71 -6.37 6.45
C CYS A 267 3.66 -7.53 6.73
N ASP A 268 3.23 -8.58 7.46
CA ASP A 268 4.15 -9.68 7.81
C ASP A 268 4.28 -10.71 6.68
N ALA A 269 5.31 -11.52 6.75
CA ALA A 269 5.55 -12.57 5.76
C ALA A 269 4.44 -13.63 5.77
N PRO A 270 4.00 -14.14 4.61
CA PRO A 270 3.00 -15.20 4.52
C PRO A 270 3.26 -16.41 5.42
N THR A 271 4.51 -16.71 5.70
CA THR A 271 4.91 -17.84 6.57
C THR A 271 4.75 -17.56 8.07
N ASN A 272 4.38 -16.35 8.46
CA ASN A 272 4.13 -15.95 9.85
C ASN A 272 2.64 -15.94 10.21
N TYR A 273 1.75 -15.93 9.20
CA TYR A 273 0.30 -16.06 9.34
C TYR A 273 -0.10 -17.52 9.36
#